data_83a8c5be455f1c2c5073ddc2e67302e3
#
_entry.id   83a8c5be455f1c2c5073ddc2e67302e3
#
_cell.length_a   1.000
_cell.length_b   1.000
_cell.length_c   1.000
_cell.angle_alpha   90.00
_cell.angle_beta   90.00
_cell.angle_gamma   90.00
#
_symmetry.space_group_name_H-M   'P 1'
#
loop_
_entity.id
_entity.type
_entity.pdbx_description
1 polymer ?
#
loop_
_entity_poly.entity_id
_entity_poly.type
_entity_poly.pdbx_seq_one_letter_code
_entity_poly.pdbx_strand_id
1 'polypeptide(L)'
;RDDNFRLLCGAAVSAKRTPAGQLDRDAFARHIGEMVDERLDLVAISTAHGHTEGVGESIRFIREQFPELSILAGNVTTAAGVSYLADCGADSIKIGQGPGSICTTRVVAGVGIPQMTALYAASRASQANNVRIVADGGITKSGDIVKALTLADAVICGGLLAGCQEAPGRVMEINGKLYKEYRGMGSRAAMVEGSAARYGHEAKDVNLKATAEGVEALKEVSGPVRKILLDLKGGIQSGMGYLGSENLG
;
A
#
# COMPACT_ATOMS: atom_id res chain seq x y z
N ARG A 1 -11.80 -11.01 -8.55
CA ARG A 1 -11.69 -12.48 -8.49
C ARG A 1 -11.17 -12.98 -9.83
N ASP A 2 -10.42 -14.06 -9.79
CA ASP A 2 -10.01 -14.78 -11.01
C ASP A 2 -11.18 -15.56 -11.63
N ASP A 3 -10.94 -16.20 -12.76
CA ASP A 3 -11.94 -17.01 -13.49
C ASP A 3 -12.46 -18.21 -12.67
N ASN A 4 -11.76 -18.61 -11.61
CA ASN A 4 -12.17 -19.64 -10.66
C ASN A 4 -12.85 -19.07 -9.40
N PHE A 5 -13.26 -17.80 -9.42
CA PHE A 5 -13.86 -17.04 -8.31
C PHE A 5 -13.00 -16.90 -7.05
N ARG A 6 -11.67 -17.15 -7.13
CA ARG A 6 -10.75 -16.93 -6.03
C ARG A 6 -10.44 -15.43 -5.91
N LEU A 7 -10.13 -14.99 -4.70
CA LEU A 7 -9.60 -13.64 -4.49
C LEU A 7 -8.21 -13.54 -5.13
N LEU A 8 -7.94 -12.44 -5.82
CA LEU A 8 -6.60 -12.11 -6.27
C LEU A 8 -5.73 -11.80 -5.06
N CYS A 9 -4.50 -12.31 -5.08
CA CYS A 9 -3.53 -12.14 -4.01
C CYS A 9 -2.35 -11.31 -4.47
N GLY A 10 -1.99 -10.31 -3.66
CA GLY A 10 -0.80 -9.49 -3.87
C GLY A 10 0.18 -9.61 -2.70
N ALA A 11 1.47 -9.57 -2.99
CA ALA A 11 2.52 -9.56 -1.98
C ALA A 11 3.39 -8.30 -2.10
N ALA A 12 3.65 -7.65 -0.95
CA ALA A 12 4.61 -6.56 -0.90
C ALA A 12 6.04 -7.13 -0.80
N VAL A 13 6.92 -6.64 -1.66
CA VAL A 13 8.32 -7.07 -1.69
C VAL A 13 9.27 -5.89 -1.48
N SER A 14 10.41 -6.18 -0.89
CA SER A 14 11.57 -5.28 -0.85
C SER A 14 12.66 -5.84 -1.75
N ALA A 15 13.31 -4.96 -2.51
CA ALA A 15 14.45 -5.33 -3.31
C ALA A 15 15.53 -5.97 -2.43
N LYS A 16 16.02 -7.13 -2.83
CA LYS A 16 17.20 -7.76 -2.20
C LYS A 16 18.44 -7.02 -2.67
N ARG A 17 19.28 -6.60 -1.74
CA ARG A 17 20.50 -5.84 -2.04
C ARG A 17 21.74 -6.55 -1.52
N THR A 18 22.83 -6.47 -2.28
CA THR A 18 24.15 -6.91 -1.85
C THR A 18 24.70 -5.96 -0.76
N PRO A 19 25.75 -6.35 -0.03
CA PRO A 19 26.42 -5.44 0.92
C PRO A 19 26.95 -4.16 0.29
N ALA A 20 27.18 -4.15 -1.02
CA ALA A 20 27.57 -2.96 -1.80
C ALA A 20 26.37 -2.09 -2.22
N GLY A 21 25.14 -2.44 -1.82
CA GLY A 21 23.91 -1.71 -2.12
C GLY A 21 23.32 -1.96 -3.52
N GLN A 22 23.93 -2.79 -4.33
CA GLN A 22 23.44 -3.17 -5.67
C GLN A 22 22.26 -4.16 -5.55
N LEU A 23 21.38 -4.19 -6.55
CA LEU A 23 20.31 -5.20 -6.62
C LEU A 23 20.93 -6.61 -6.73
N ASP A 24 20.61 -7.48 -5.76
CA ASP A 24 20.93 -8.91 -5.82
C ASP A 24 19.88 -9.58 -6.71
N ARG A 25 20.17 -9.61 -8.01
CA ARG A 25 19.24 -10.07 -9.05
C ARG A 25 18.83 -11.52 -8.82
N ASP A 26 19.76 -12.41 -8.45
CA ASP A 26 19.48 -13.83 -8.25
C ASP A 26 18.60 -14.08 -7.01
N ALA A 27 18.95 -13.45 -5.89
CA ALA A 27 18.14 -13.56 -4.67
C ALA A 27 16.77 -12.93 -4.84
N PHE A 28 16.66 -11.83 -5.59
CA PHE A 28 15.38 -11.16 -5.83
C PHE A 28 14.50 -11.95 -6.79
N ALA A 29 15.06 -12.49 -7.89
CA ALA A 29 14.34 -13.37 -8.82
C ALA A 29 13.80 -14.62 -8.12
N ARG A 30 14.64 -15.28 -7.32
CA ARG A 30 14.24 -16.47 -6.55
C ARG A 30 13.08 -16.15 -5.60
N HIS A 31 13.19 -15.07 -4.86
CA HIS A 31 12.16 -14.66 -3.90
C HIS A 31 10.81 -14.38 -4.57
N ILE A 32 10.79 -13.74 -5.75
CA ILE A 32 9.56 -13.51 -6.51
C ILE A 32 9.06 -14.79 -7.14
N GLY A 33 9.98 -15.61 -7.71
CA GLY A 33 9.64 -16.89 -8.32
C GLY A 33 8.92 -17.83 -7.37
N GLU A 34 9.40 -17.97 -6.14
CA GLU A 34 8.74 -18.76 -5.09
C GLU A 34 7.28 -18.32 -4.83
N MET A 35 7.02 -17.01 -4.88
CA MET A 35 5.65 -16.49 -4.72
C MET A 35 4.79 -16.70 -5.98
N VAL A 36 5.38 -16.59 -7.17
CA VAL A 36 4.70 -16.85 -8.44
C VAL A 36 4.29 -18.33 -8.54
N ASP A 37 5.15 -19.25 -8.09
CA ASP A 37 4.83 -20.68 -8.00
C ASP A 37 3.64 -20.94 -7.07
N GLU A 38 3.46 -20.13 -6.03
CA GLU A 38 2.29 -20.12 -5.13
C GLU A 38 1.11 -19.28 -5.66
N ARG A 39 1.13 -18.92 -6.95
CA ARG A 39 0.06 -18.21 -7.66
C ARG A 39 -0.16 -16.78 -7.19
N LEU A 40 0.92 -16.04 -7.03
CA LEU A 40 0.86 -14.59 -6.83
C LEU A 40 0.27 -13.91 -8.08
N ASP A 41 -0.74 -13.09 -7.91
CA ASP A 41 -1.37 -12.34 -9.00
C ASP A 41 -0.74 -10.95 -9.19
N LEU A 42 -0.20 -10.37 -8.11
CA LEU A 42 0.33 -9.01 -8.11
C LEU A 42 1.51 -8.86 -7.14
N VAL A 43 2.59 -8.26 -7.60
CA VAL A 43 3.69 -7.84 -6.73
C VAL A 43 3.61 -6.35 -6.43
N ALA A 44 3.79 -5.96 -5.17
CA ALA A 44 3.82 -4.57 -4.76
C ALA A 44 5.20 -4.14 -4.29
N ILE A 45 5.83 -3.20 -5.01
CA ILE A 45 7.04 -2.51 -4.55
C ILE A 45 6.57 -1.28 -3.76
N SER A 46 6.56 -1.41 -2.43
CA SER A 46 5.97 -0.42 -1.54
C SER A 46 7.03 0.20 -0.63
N THR A 47 7.39 1.46 -0.90
CA THR A 47 8.37 2.23 -0.14
C THR A 47 7.76 3.51 0.41
N ALA A 48 8.42 4.15 1.38
CA ALA A 48 7.99 5.43 1.92
C ALA A 48 8.05 6.53 0.84
N HIS A 49 9.02 6.43 -0.08
CA HIS A 49 9.15 7.31 -1.24
C HIS A 49 9.53 6.48 -2.49
N GLY A 50 8.56 6.34 -3.41
CA GLY A 50 8.69 5.50 -4.61
C GLY A 50 9.48 6.13 -5.76
N HIS A 51 9.58 7.44 -5.82
CA HIS A 51 10.30 8.14 -6.90
C HIS A 51 11.81 8.11 -6.66
N THR A 52 12.39 6.92 -6.74
CA THR A 52 13.82 6.68 -6.53
C THR A 52 14.37 5.68 -7.56
N GLU A 53 15.66 5.81 -7.89
CA GLU A 53 16.32 4.92 -8.85
C GLU A 53 16.23 3.45 -8.42
N GLY A 54 16.39 3.17 -7.12
CA GLY A 54 16.32 1.79 -6.61
C GLY A 54 14.95 1.14 -6.78
N VAL A 55 13.86 1.92 -6.71
CA VAL A 55 12.50 1.44 -7.00
C VAL A 55 12.35 1.20 -8.50
N GLY A 56 12.80 2.15 -9.34
CA GLY A 56 12.78 2.00 -10.80
C GLY A 56 13.58 0.80 -11.30
N GLU A 57 14.78 0.57 -10.75
CA GLU A 57 15.60 -0.60 -11.04
C GLU A 57 14.86 -1.91 -10.72
N SER A 58 14.21 -1.95 -9.57
CA SER A 58 13.44 -3.14 -9.14
C SER A 58 12.24 -3.42 -10.05
N ILE A 59 11.52 -2.37 -10.48
CA ILE A 59 10.39 -2.52 -11.41
C ILE A 59 10.87 -3.06 -12.76
N ARG A 60 11.90 -2.44 -13.36
CA ARG A 60 12.46 -2.88 -14.65
C ARG A 60 12.92 -4.32 -14.57
N PHE A 61 13.60 -4.71 -13.48
CA PHE A 61 14.03 -6.08 -13.27
C PHE A 61 12.87 -7.07 -13.20
N ILE A 62 11.80 -6.74 -12.42
CA ILE A 62 10.63 -7.63 -12.33
C ILE A 62 9.93 -7.75 -13.69
N ARG A 63 9.77 -6.66 -14.41
CA ARG A 63 9.16 -6.67 -15.74
C ARG A 63 9.95 -7.51 -16.73
N GLU A 64 11.29 -7.47 -16.67
CA GLU A 64 12.18 -8.28 -17.49
C GLU A 64 12.05 -9.78 -17.16
N GLN A 65 12.03 -10.16 -15.90
CA GLN A 65 12.03 -11.55 -15.46
C GLN A 65 10.65 -12.20 -15.39
N PHE A 66 9.60 -11.41 -15.13
CA PHE A 66 8.22 -11.84 -14.93
C PHE A 66 7.27 -10.95 -15.74
N PRO A 67 7.27 -11.02 -17.08
CA PRO A 67 6.55 -10.06 -17.93
C PRO A 67 5.04 -10.04 -17.71
N GLU A 68 4.43 -11.15 -17.31
CA GLU A 68 3.00 -11.29 -17.07
C GLU A 68 2.55 -10.89 -15.64
N LEU A 69 3.50 -10.69 -14.73
CA LEU A 69 3.17 -10.37 -13.35
C LEU A 69 2.74 -8.90 -13.22
N SER A 70 1.58 -8.66 -12.63
CA SER A 70 1.11 -7.30 -12.35
C SER A 70 1.99 -6.60 -11.30
N ILE A 71 2.42 -5.37 -11.58
CA ILE A 71 3.30 -4.59 -10.71
C ILE A 71 2.58 -3.35 -10.18
N LEU A 72 2.41 -3.29 -8.85
CA LEU A 72 1.97 -2.10 -8.13
C LEU A 72 3.19 -1.42 -7.48
N ALA A 73 3.48 -0.18 -7.83
CA ALA A 73 4.64 0.52 -7.31
C ALA A 73 4.26 1.81 -6.55
N GLY A 74 5.04 2.20 -5.57
CA GLY A 74 4.86 3.44 -4.82
C GLY A 74 5.60 3.45 -3.47
N ASN A 75 5.33 4.46 -2.64
CA ASN A 75 4.30 5.48 -2.77
C ASN A 75 4.85 6.77 -3.40
N VAL A 76 4.02 7.42 -4.19
CA VAL A 76 4.31 8.75 -4.74
C VAL A 76 3.10 9.69 -4.52
N THR A 77 3.30 10.98 -4.72
CA THR A 77 2.27 12.01 -4.54
C THR A 77 2.28 13.07 -5.64
N THR A 78 3.13 12.91 -6.66
CA THR A 78 3.31 13.88 -7.74
C THR A 78 3.11 13.24 -9.11
N ALA A 79 2.70 14.05 -10.10
CA ALA A 79 2.59 13.63 -11.50
C ALA A 79 3.91 13.06 -12.04
N ALA A 80 5.04 13.72 -11.73
CA ALA A 80 6.38 13.25 -12.14
C ALA A 80 6.71 11.85 -11.56
N GLY A 81 6.32 11.59 -10.28
CA GLY A 81 6.51 10.28 -9.68
C GLY A 81 5.67 9.19 -10.35
N VAL A 82 4.43 9.52 -10.75
CA VAL A 82 3.57 8.60 -11.51
C VAL A 82 4.20 8.27 -12.85
N SER A 83 4.58 9.28 -13.65
CA SER A 83 5.21 9.07 -14.96
C SER A 83 6.51 8.26 -14.83
N TYR A 84 7.36 8.59 -13.87
CA TYR A 84 8.61 7.84 -13.64
C TYR A 84 8.38 6.35 -13.39
N LEU A 85 7.43 6.00 -12.50
CA LEU A 85 7.17 4.59 -12.19
C LEU A 85 6.47 3.86 -13.35
N ALA A 86 5.63 4.55 -14.11
CA ALA A 86 5.03 4.04 -15.34
C ALA A 86 6.10 3.74 -16.41
N ASP A 87 7.03 4.66 -16.64
CA ASP A 87 8.16 4.50 -17.58
C ASP A 87 9.09 3.36 -17.17
N CYS A 88 9.17 3.03 -15.88
CA CYS A 88 9.90 1.88 -15.39
C CYS A 88 9.17 0.55 -15.64
N GLY A 89 7.88 0.55 -16.00
CA GLY A 89 7.09 -0.64 -16.32
C GLY A 89 6.09 -1.07 -15.24
N ALA A 90 5.71 -0.19 -14.30
CA ALA A 90 4.65 -0.47 -13.36
C ALA A 90 3.26 -0.39 -14.04
N ASP A 91 2.34 -1.31 -13.71
CA ASP A 91 0.96 -1.32 -14.24
C ASP A 91 0.05 -0.42 -13.41
N SER A 92 0.35 -0.27 -12.12
CA SER A 92 -0.42 0.56 -11.21
C SER A 92 0.47 1.26 -10.20
N ILE A 93 0.04 2.46 -9.80
CA ILE A 93 0.83 3.34 -8.95
C ILE A 93 0.09 3.63 -7.65
N LYS A 94 0.76 3.44 -6.54
CA LYS A 94 0.24 3.67 -5.19
C LYS A 94 0.46 5.11 -4.76
N ILE A 95 -0.64 5.82 -4.47
CA ILE A 95 -0.66 7.27 -4.19
C ILE A 95 -0.91 7.52 -2.71
N GLY A 96 0.00 8.23 -2.07
CA GLY A 96 -0.14 8.68 -0.68
C GLY A 96 1.16 8.60 0.12
N GLN A 97 1.48 9.70 0.81
CA GLN A 97 2.57 9.78 1.78
C GLN A 97 2.05 10.42 3.05
N GLY A 98 2.06 9.65 4.15
CA GLY A 98 1.64 10.12 5.45
C GLY A 98 0.14 10.23 5.74
N PRO A 99 -0.82 9.76 4.90
CA PRO A 99 -2.24 9.90 5.24
C PRO A 99 -2.76 8.81 6.18
N GLY A 100 -2.00 7.76 6.45
CA GLY A 100 -2.40 6.66 7.33
C GLY A 100 -2.62 7.11 8.77
N SER A 101 -3.62 6.54 9.46
CA SER A 101 -4.01 6.93 10.83
C SER A 101 -2.92 6.69 11.89
N ILE A 102 -1.98 5.80 11.61
CA ILE A 102 -0.83 5.44 12.47
C ILE A 102 0.51 5.89 11.87
N CYS A 103 0.47 6.70 10.80
CA CYS A 103 1.65 7.28 10.17
C CYS A 103 1.98 8.64 10.80
N THR A 104 3.23 8.86 11.14
CA THR A 104 3.73 10.13 11.67
C THR A 104 4.74 10.84 10.76
N THR A 105 4.92 10.37 9.53
CA THR A 105 5.83 10.98 8.55
C THR A 105 5.61 12.49 8.40
N ARG A 106 4.35 12.92 8.33
CA ARG A 106 4.02 14.36 8.21
C ARG A 106 4.45 15.19 9.40
N VAL A 107 4.46 14.59 10.59
CA VAL A 107 4.85 15.26 11.85
C VAL A 107 6.36 15.19 12.05
N VAL A 108 6.95 14.04 11.81
CA VAL A 108 8.37 13.74 12.10
C VAL A 108 9.28 14.28 10.99
N ALA A 109 8.93 13.99 9.73
CA ALA A 109 9.74 14.40 8.58
C ALA A 109 9.26 15.70 7.91
N GLY A 110 8.07 16.21 8.26
CA GLY A 110 7.47 17.38 7.63
C GLY A 110 7.09 17.18 6.16
N VAL A 111 6.95 15.93 5.72
CA VAL A 111 6.69 15.56 4.33
C VAL A 111 5.29 14.96 4.17
N GLY A 112 4.61 15.35 3.10
CA GLY A 112 3.30 14.85 2.72
C GLY A 112 2.45 15.93 2.06
N ILE A 113 1.45 15.50 1.29
CA ILE A 113 0.43 16.38 0.70
C ILE A 113 -0.96 15.86 1.09
N PRO A 114 -2.00 16.73 1.12
CA PRO A 114 -3.38 16.29 1.28
C PRO A 114 -3.74 15.23 0.23
N GLN A 115 -4.37 14.14 0.67
CA GLN A 115 -4.56 12.96 -0.19
C GLN A 115 -5.33 13.25 -1.49
N MET A 116 -6.39 14.07 -1.42
CA MET A 116 -7.14 14.44 -2.64
C MET A 116 -6.32 15.28 -3.62
N THR A 117 -5.41 16.14 -3.13
CA THR A 117 -4.48 16.89 -3.98
C THR A 117 -3.50 15.95 -4.69
N ALA A 118 -2.97 14.95 -3.95
CA ALA A 118 -2.09 13.94 -4.54
C ALA A 118 -2.82 13.11 -5.61
N LEU A 119 -4.04 12.68 -5.33
CA LEU A 119 -4.86 11.92 -6.28
C LEU A 119 -5.21 12.75 -7.52
N TYR A 120 -5.53 14.02 -7.37
CA TYR A 120 -5.80 14.90 -8.50
C TYR A 120 -4.58 15.07 -9.41
N ALA A 121 -3.40 15.29 -8.85
CA ALA A 121 -2.17 15.36 -9.63
C ALA A 121 -1.84 14.02 -10.31
N ALA A 122 -2.06 12.91 -9.62
CA ALA A 122 -1.80 11.57 -10.11
C ALA A 122 -2.77 11.13 -11.20
N SER A 123 -4.07 11.44 -11.09
CA SER A 123 -5.09 11.02 -12.07
C SER A 123 -4.83 11.58 -13.45
N ARG A 124 -4.32 12.81 -13.55
CA ARG A 124 -3.94 13.42 -14.83
C ARG A 124 -2.72 12.74 -15.46
N ALA A 125 -1.74 12.40 -14.64
CA ALA A 125 -0.55 11.70 -15.11
C ALA A 125 -0.85 10.23 -15.46
N SER A 126 -1.74 9.57 -14.72
CA SER A 126 -2.10 8.17 -14.99
C SER A 126 -2.79 8.00 -16.34
N GLN A 127 -3.68 8.93 -16.71
CA GLN A 127 -4.33 8.95 -18.02
C GLN A 127 -3.31 9.13 -19.15
N ALA A 128 -2.35 10.05 -18.98
CA ALA A 128 -1.32 10.30 -19.98
C ALA A 128 -0.36 9.11 -20.17
N ASN A 129 -0.13 8.32 -19.13
CA ASN A 129 0.79 7.18 -19.14
C ASN A 129 0.08 5.81 -19.24
N ASN A 130 -1.24 5.80 -19.34
CA ASN A 130 -2.06 4.58 -19.42
C ASN A 130 -1.78 3.58 -18.28
N VAL A 131 -1.64 4.10 -17.05
CA VAL A 131 -1.46 3.29 -15.83
C VAL A 131 -2.60 3.53 -14.86
N ARG A 132 -2.87 2.57 -14.00
CA ARG A 132 -3.86 2.68 -12.93
C ARG A 132 -3.29 3.38 -11.72
N ILE A 133 -4.13 4.03 -10.91
CA ILE A 133 -3.72 4.59 -9.63
C ILE A 133 -4.56 4.03 -8.47
N VAL A 134 -3.89 3.81 -7.35
CA VAL A 134 -4.49 3.24 -6.15
C VAL A 134 -4.30 4.21 -4.99
N ALA A 135 -5.40 4.67 -4.41
CA ALA A 135 -5.35 5.58 -3.25
C ALA A 135 -4.97 4.80 -1.99
N ASP A 136 -3.82 5.13 -1.39
CA ASP A 136 -3.29 4.45 -0.20
C ASP A 136 -3.27 5.37 1.02
N GLY A 137 -4.07 5.00 2.01
CA GLY A 137 -4.15 5.67 3.30
C GLY A 137 -5.22 6.78 3.40
N GLY A 138 -5.60 7.10 4.63
CA GLY A 138 -6.60 8.11 4.94
C GLY A 138 -8.06 7.67 4.77
N ILE A 139 -8.30 6.43 4.39
CA ILE A 139 -9.66 5.86 4.24
C ILE A 139 -10.18 5.39 5.60
N THR A 140 -11.20 6.05 6.11
CA THR A 140 -11.80 5.75 7.42
C THR A 140 -13.26 5.31 7.35
N LYS A 141 -13.93 5.57 6.23
CA LYS A 141 -15.36 5.28 5.99
C LYS A 141 -15.65 5.20 4.48
N SER A 142 -16.85 4.73 4.14
CA SER A 142 -17.29 4.59 2.74
C SER A 142 -17.25 5.90 1.94
N GLY A 143 -17.61 7.03 2.56
CA GLY A 143 -17.53 8.33 1.89
C GLY A 143 -16.13 8.76 1.47
N ASP A 144 -15.08 8.29 2.18
CA ASP A 144 -13.71 8.53 1.76
C ASP A 144 -13.35 7.67 0.55
N ILE A 145 -13.89 6.44 0.48
CA ILE A 145 -13.75 5.56 -0.70
C ILE A 145 -14.40 6.22 -1.91
N VAL A 146 -15.64 6.70 -1.77
CA VAL A 146 -16.35 7.38 -2.89
C VAL A 146 -15.53 8.55 -3.41
N LYS A 147 -15.05 9.43 -2.52
CA LYS A 147 -14.20 10.55 -2.93
C LYS A 147 -12.92 10.11 -3.63
N ALA A 148 -12.24 9.09 -3.11
CA ALA A 148 -11.01 8.59 -3.73
C ALA A 148 -11.28 8.00 -5.12
N LEU A 149 -12.36 7.24 -5.29
CA LEU A 149 -12.72 6.60 -6.55
C LEU A 149 -13.18 7.58 -7.65
N THR A 150 -13.44 8.85 -7.34
CA THR A 150 -13.63 9.88 -8.39
C THR A 150 -12.33 10.22 -9.13
N LEU A 151 -11.18 9.82 -8.61
CA LEU A 151 -9.85 10.14 -9.16
C LEU A 151 -8.93 8.93 -9.27
N ALA A 152 -9.25 7.83 -8.61
CA ALA A 152 -8.43 6.62 -8.54
C ALA A 152 -9.23 5.38 -8.92
N ASP A 153 -8.54 4.36 -9.42
CA ASP A 153 -9.15 3.09 -9.85
C ASP A 153 -9.45 2.16 -8.66
N ALA A 154 -8.72 2.30 -7.56
CA ALA A 154 -8.87 1.47 -6.37
C ALA A 154 -8.41 2.19 -5.10
N VAL A 155 -8.71 1.59 -3.94
CA VAL A 155 -8.28 2.09 -2.62
C VAL A 155 -7.62 1.00 -1.79
N ILE A 156 -6.70 1.37 -0.90
CA ILE A 156 -6.12 0.49 0.12
C ILE A 156 -6.65 0.91 1.49
N CYS A 157 -7.28 -0.04 2.18
CA CYS A 157 -7.86 0.13 3.50
C CYS A 157 -7.01 -0.61 4.55
N GLY A 158 -6.29 0.14 5.39
CA GLY A 158 -5.54 -0.43 6.53
C GLY A 158 -6.40 -0.49 7.79
N GLY A 159 -6.59 0.66 8.44
CA GLY A 159 -7.28 0.77 9.73
C GLY A 159 -8.73 0.31 9.74
N LEU A 160 -9.44 0.36 8.62
CA LEU A 160 -10.81 -0.16 8.50
C LEU A 160 -10.88 -1.68 8.70
N LEU A 161 -9.86 -2.40 8.20
CA LEU A 161 -9.82 -3.86 8.22
C LEU A 161 -8.98 -4.41 9.37
N ALA A 162 -8.09 -3.62 9.96
CA ALA A 162 -7.20 -4.07 11.04
C ALA A 162 -7.94 -4.55 12.29
N GLY A 163 -9.14 -4.03 12.55
CA GLY A 163 -10.00 -4.46 13.67
C GLY A 163 -10.90 -5.67 13.37
N CYS A 164 -10.91 -6.20 12.15
CA CYS A 164 -11.74 -7.35 11.82
C CYS A 164 -11.33 -8.60 12.62
N GLN A 165 -12.28 -9.49 12.89
CA GLN A 165 -12.01 -10.75 13.57
C GLN A 165 -10.96 -11.59 12.81
N GLU A 166 -11.04 -11.59 11.49
CA GLU A 166 -10.15 -12.33 10.59
C GLU A 166 -8.77 -11.69 10.40
N ALA A 167 -8.60 -10.41 10.75
CA ALA A 167 -7.28 -9.77 10.68
C ALA A 167 -6.31 -10.47 11.65
N PRO A 168 -5.04 -10.68 11.27
CA PRO A 168 -4.05 -11.28 12.15
C PRO A 168 -3.77 -10.42 13.39
N GLY A 169 -3.18 -11.00 14.41
CA GLY A 169 -2.80 -10.34 15.65
C GLY A 169 -3.48 -10.92 16.87
N ARG A 170 -2.82 -10.77 18.02
CA ARG A 170 -3.32 -11.23 19.30
C ARG A 170 -4.50 -10.37 19.76
N VAL A 171 -5.58 -11.03 20.18
CA VAL A 171 -6.71 -10.35 20.81
C VAL A 171 -6.41 -10.15 22.30
N MET A 172 -6.64 -8.94 22.78
CA MET A 172 -6.49 -8.55 24.21
C MET A 172 -7.81 -7.95 24.69
N GLU A 173 -8.16 -8.26 25.94
CA GLU A 173 -9.32 -7.64 26.60
C GLU A 173 -8.83 -6.51 27.52
N ILE A 174 -9.41 -5.32 27.36
CA ILE A 174 -9.12 -4.15 28.19
C ILE A 174 -10.44 -3.51 28.55
N ASN A 175 -10.79 -3.45 29.84
CA ASN A 175 -12.03 -2.86 30.34
C ASN A 175 -13.29 -3.43 29.66
N GLY A 176 -13.36 -4.74 29.45
CA GLY A 176 -14.49 -5.42 28.83
C GLY A 176 -14.61 -5.26 27.31
N LYS A 177 -13.62 -4.68 26.66
CA LYS A 177 -13.54 -4.54 25.21
C LYS A 177 -12.37 -5.31 24.64
N LEU A 178 -12.56 -5.84 23.44
CA LEU A 178 -11.54 -6.58 22.71
C LEU A 178 -10.74 -5.67 21.77
N TYR A 179 -9.42 -5.79 21.80
CA TYR A 179 -8.48 -5.03 20.98
C TYR A 179 -7.48 -5.94 20.31
N LYS A 180 -6.92 -5.47 19.20
CA LYS A 180 -5.74 -6.03 18.52
C LYS A 180 -4.65 -4.99 18.42
N GLU A 181 -3.41 -5.43 18.42
CA GLU A 181 -2.27 -4.58 18.08
C GLU A 181 -2.40 -4.12 16.62
N TYR A 182 -2.21 -2.81 16.43
CA TYR A 182 -2.20 -2.17 15.13
C TYR A 182 -1.05 -1.17 15.07
N ARG A 183 -0.08 -1.42 14.19
CA ARG A 183 1.13 -0.62 14.14
C ARG A 183 1.44 -0.12 12.74
N GLY A 184 1.99 1.09 12.67
CA GLY A 184 2.49 1.68 11.43
C GLY A 184 3.73 0.95 10.93
N MET A 185 3.89 0.86 9.62
CA MET A 185 5.08 0.25 9.00
C MET A 185 6.37 0.99 9.38
N GLY A 186 6.30 2.28 9.73
CA GLY A 186 7.41 3.08 10.24
C GLY A 186 7.55 3.08 11.76
N SER A 187 6.79 2.26 12.51
CA SER A 187 6.99 2.08 13.95
C SER A 187 8.27 1.27 14.22
N ARG A 188 8.87 1.43 15.40
CA ARG A 188 10.08 0.67 15.77
C ARG A 188 9.85 -0.83 15.72
N ALA A 189 8.74 -1.32 16.27
CA ALA A 189 8.43 -2.74 16.26
C ALA A 189 8.31 -3.29 14.84
N ALA A 190 7.63 -2.58 13.93
CA ALA A 190 7.51 -3.00 12.54
C ALA A 190 8.86 -3.00 11.81
N MET A 191 9.70 -1.98 12.04
CA MET A 191 11.02 -1.89 11.41
C MET A 191 11.96 -3.02 11.85
N VAL A 192 11.96 -3.38 13.11
CA VAL A 192 12.75 -4.52 13.64
C VAL A 192 12.29 -5.84 13.04
N GLU A 193 10.99 -6.01 12.77
CA GLU A 193 10.41 -7.22 12.18
C GLU A 193 10.46 -7.26 10.63
N GLY A 194 11.10 -6.29 9.97
CA GLY A 194 11.39 -6.37 8.53
C GLY A 194 10.94 -5.18 7.69
N SER A 195 10.17 -4.21 8.22
CA SER A 195 9.74 -3.06 7.43
C SER A 195 10.81 -1.96 7.27
N ALA A 196 11.98 -2.11 7.89
CA ALA A 196 13.08 -1.13 7.84
C ALA A 196 13.50 -0.77 6.42
N ALA A 197 13.57 -1.75 5.53
CA ALA A 197 13.93 -1.56 4.12
C ALA A 197 12.98 -0.60 3.37
N ARG A 198 11.72 -0.50 3.79
CA ARG A 198 10.74 0.46 3.26
C ARG A 198 11.16 1.92 3.47
N TYR A 199 11.96 2.17 4.51
CA TYR A 199 12.48 3.48 4.92
C TYR A 199 13.96 3.66 4.62
N GLY A 200 14.55 2.74 3.85
CA GLY A 200 15.99 2.81 3.48
C GLY A 200 16.95 2.41 4.61
N HIS A 201 16.47 1.65 5.61
CA HIS A 201 17.28 1.17 6.73
C HIS A 201 17.44 -0.35 6.73
N GLU A 202 18.53 -0.85 7.32
CA GLU A 202 18.66 -2.26 7.68
C GLU A 202 18.08 -2.51 9.07
N ALA A 203 17.48 -3.70 9.29
CA ALA A 203 16.86 -4.05 10.58
C ALA A 203 17.82 -3.93 11.78
N LYS A 204 19.11 -4.24 11.58
CA LYS A 204 20.16 -4.11 12.60
C LYS A 204 20.46 -2.66 13.02
N ASP A 205 20.18 -1.68 12.13
CA ASP A 205 20.48 -0.26 12.35
C ASP A 205 19.31 0.53 12.95
N VAL A 206 18.11 -0.09 13.04
CA VAL A 206 16.86 0.58 13.45
C VAL A 206 16.97 1.27 14.81
N ASN A 207 17.65 0.64 15.77
CA ASN A 207 17.78 1.19 17.12
C ASN A 207 18.81 2.33 17.23
N LEU A 208 19.71 2.45 16.27
CA LEU A 208 20.82 3.40 16.30
C LEU A 208 20.60 4.64 15.45
N LYS A 209 19.90 4.52 14.32
CA LYS A 209 19.84 5.55 13.28
C LYS A 209 18.45 5.91 12.82
N ALA A 210 17.45 5.02 12.95
CA ALA A 210 16.13 5.24 12.41
C ALA A 210 15.23 6.04 13.36
N THR A 211 14.68 7.15 12.88
CA THR A 211 13.57 7.85 13.53
C THR A 211 12.26 7.16 13.15
N ALA A 212 11.43 6.84 14.16
CA ALA A 212 10.14 6.22 13.88
C ALA A 212 9.18 7.20 13.18
N GLU A 213 8.62 6.78 12.06
CA GLU A 213 7.61 7.50 11.28
C GLU A 213 6.23 6.85 11.37
N GLY A 214 5.99 6.11 12.42
CA GLY A 214 4.73 5.45 12.74
C GLY A 214 4.61 5.14 14.22
N VAL A 215 3.38 4.97 14.67
CA VAL A 215 3.08 4.62 16.05
C VAL A 215 2.53 3.20 16.17
N GLU A 216 2.66 2.65 17.37
CA GLU A 216 1.99 1.44 17.80
C GLU A 216 0.70 1.83 18.50
N ALA A 217 -0.41 1.20 18.16
CA ALA A 217 -1.74 1.50 18.67
C ALA A 217 -2.55 0.23 18.90
N LEU A 218 -3.65 0.37 19.59
CA LEU A 218 -4.65 -0.68 19.74
C LEU A 218 -5.85 -0.36 18.87
N LYS A 219 -6.34 -1.35 18.14
CA LYS A 219 -7.56 -1.26 17.33
C LYS A 219 -8.66 -2.10 17.98
N GLU A 220 -9.79 -1.47 18.32
CA GLU A 220 -10.96 -2.20 18.84
C GLU A 220 -11.43 -3.22 17.79
N VAL A 221 -11.78 -4.42 18.24
CA VAL A 221 -12.30 -5.48 17.37
C VAL A 221 -13.70 -5.08 16.89
N SER A 222 -13.83 -4.94 15.57
CA SER A 222 -15.03 -4.39 14.91
C SER A 222 -15.97 -5.47 14.36
N GLY A 223 -15.73 -6.76 14.67
CA GLY A 223 -16.54 -7.87 14.20
C GLY A 223 -16.02 -8.49 12.89
N PRO A 224 -16.84 -9.32 12.21
CA PRO A 224 -16.42 -10.04 11.02
C PRO A 224 -16.25 -9.09 9.82
N VAL A 225 -15.24 -9.36 8.98
CA VAL A 225 -14.93 -8.57 7.77
C VAL A 225 -16.13 -8.45 6.83
N ARG A 226 -16.94 -9.50 6.75
CA ARG A 226 -18.15 -9.52 5.90
C ARG A 226 -19.08 -8.36 6.23
N LYS A 227 -19.32 -8.06 7.51
CA LYS A 227 -20.19 -6.95 7.93
C LYS A 227 -19.61 -5.62 7.46
N ILE A 228 -18.32 -5.39 7.68
CA ILE A 228 -17.64 -4.16 7.29
C ILE A 228 -17.70 -3.97 5.78
N LEU A 229 -17.43 -5.02 4.99
CA LEU A 229 -17.50 -4.95 3.53
C LEU A 229 -18.92 -4.67 3.02
N LEU A 230 -19.96 -5.20 3.67
CA LEU A 230 -21.34 -4.89 3.31
C LEU A 230 -21.69 -3.43 3.60
N ASP A 231 -21.27 -2.90 4.76
CA ASP A 231 -21.48 -1.50 5.13
C ASP A 231 -20.75 -0.56 4.16
N LEU A 232 -19.48 -0.87 3.80
CA LEU A 232 -18.71 -0.10 2.83
C LEU A 232 -19.37 -0.14 1.44
N LYS A 233 -19.80 -1.33 0.99
CA LYS A 233 -20.51 -1.50 -0.28
C LYS A 233 -21.78 -0.66 -0.33
N GLY A 234 -22.60 -0.69 0.72
CA GLY A 234 -23.81 0.11 0.80
C GLY A 234 -23.53 1.61 0.68
N GLY A 235 -22.50 2.10 1.40
CA GLY A 235 -22.09 3.50 1.30
C GLY A 235 -21.55 3.90 -0.07
N ILE A 236 -20.82 3.03 -0.75
CA ILE A 236 -20.33 3.25 -2.13
C ILE A 236 -21.53 3.33 -3.09
N GLN A 237 -22.46 2.36 -3.01
CA GLN A 237 -23.67 2.35 -3.86
C GLN A 237 -24.51 3.62 -3.66
N SER A 238 -24.66 4.09 -2.42
CA SER A 238 -25.33 5.34 -2.12
C SER A 238 -24.63 6.54 -2.78
N GLY A 239 -23.29 6.61 -2.66
CA GLY A 239 -22.49 7.66 -3.30
C GLY A 239 -22.62 7.65 -4.82
N MET A 240 -22.56 6.48 -5.44
CA MET A 240 -22.77 6.31 -6.89
C MET A 240 -24.17 6.81 -7.31
N GLY A 241 -25.20 6.49 -6.54
CA GLY A 241 -26.56 6.98 -6.78
C GLY A 241 -26.65 8.50 -6.79
N TYR A 242 -26.01 9.18 -5.83
CA TYR A 242 -25.96 10.65 -5.80
C TYR A 242 -25.18 11.26 -6.98
N LEU A 243 -24.16 10.57 -7.46
CA LEU A 243 -23.33 11.01 -8.58
C LEU A 243 -23.93 10.63 -9.95
N GLY A 244 -25.00 9.84 -9.99
CA GLY A 244 -25.59 9.32 -11.22
C GLY A 244 -24.68 8.32 -11.95
N SER A 245 -23.79 7.64 -11.23
CA SER A 245 -22.81 6.71 -11.78
C SER A 245 -23.36 5.28 -11.75
N GLU A 246 -23.38 4.60 -12.89
CA GLU A 246 -23.84 3.20 -13.01
C GLU A 246 -22.75 2.19 -12.62
N ASN A 247 -21.50 2.56 -12.77
CA ASN A 247 -20.32 1.72 -12.47
C ASN A 247 -19.17 2.54 -11.87
N LEU A 248 -18.05 1.91 -11.59
CA LEU A 248 -16.84 2.55 -11.02
C LEU A 248 -15.84 3.03 -12.09
N GLY A 249 -16.16 2.87 -13.36
CA GLY A 249 -15.32 3.29 -14.50
C GLY A 249 -15.81 4.52 -15.20
#